data_c7def0b1b0b9b7352ac2e225acbfb06c
#
_entry.id   c7def0b1b0b9b7352ac2e225acbfb06c
#
_cell.length_a   1.000
_cell.length_b   1.000
_cell.length_c   1.000
_cell.angle_alpha   90.00
_cell.angle_beta   90.00
_cell.angle_gamma   90.00
#
_symmetry.space_group_name_H-M   'P 1'
#
loop_
_entity.id
_entity.type
_entity.pdbx_description
1 polymer ?
#
loop_
_entity_poly.entity_id
_entity_poly.type
_entity_poly.pdbx_seq_one_letter_code
_entity_poly.pdbx_strand_id
1 'polypeptide(L)'
;VKTPPARSLLDWYDRHRRVLPWRSGPGQTADPYAVWLSEIMLQQTTVKAVGPYYHRFLEKFPTVQALAAADRDDVLSAWAGLGYYSRARNLHACAQKVVELGGFPNTVEGLLTLPGIGAYTAAAVAAIAFGVPVVPVDGNVERITSRLFAIEEPLPASRKKLAVLASGLNADKEARKRPSDFAQALFDLGASLCSPRSPACGLCPWVTVCAAHKAGIAATLPRRAPKAVKPVRYGAHFLVIDAAGQVLLRKRPEKGLLAAMTELPGTPWRTEPWSTEEALIHAPVQTEWQDCGMVKHVFTHFTLQVTVYAAHISRFSNQAVQEGFLAPATRVDALSLPSLMLKCIKRGLKTLAT
;
A
#
# COMPACT_ATOMS: atom_id res chain seq x y z
N VAL A 1 22.41 -24.88 11.08
CA VAL A 1 22.99 -23.59 10.60
C VAL A 1 23.05 -22.68 11.82
N LYS A 2 24.26 -22.14 12.13
CA LYS A 2 24.43 -21.23 13.28
C LYS A 2 23.65 -19.95 13.05
N THR A 3 22.89 -19.50 14.06
CA THR A 3 22.24 -18.18 14.06
C THR A 3 23.32 -17.09 13.93
N PRO A 4 23.17 -16.12 13.00
CA PRO A 4 24.13 -15.03 12.89
C PRO A 4 24.15 -14.20 14.19
N PRO A 5 25.31 -13.69 14.62
CA PRO A 5 25.42 -12.96 15.87
C PRO A 5 24.65 -11.62 15.78
N ALA A 6 23.63 -11.45 16.62
CA ALA A 6 22.82 -10.24 16.65
C ALA A 6 23.65 -9.00 17.02
N ARG A 7 24.66 -9.19 17.90
CA ARG A 7 25.54 -8.11 18.35
C ARG A 7 26.20 -7.36 17.20
N SER A 8 26.76 -8.07 16.21
CA SER A 8 27.43 -7.41 15.09
C SER A 8 26.47 -6.56 14.24
N LEU A 9 25.21 -7.00 14.09
CA LEU A 9 24.18 -6.21 13.41
C LEU A 9 23.77 -4.99 14.25
N LEU A 10 23.59 -5.16 15.54
CA LEU A 10 23.22 -4.07 16.45
C LEU A 10 24.34 -3.01 16.56
N ASP A 11 25.62 -3.44 16.67
CA ASP A 11 26.77 -2.52 16.67
C ASP A 11 26.87 -1.73 15.35
N TRP A 12 26.51 -2.35 14.24
CA TRP A 12 26.41 -1.66 12.95
C TRP A 12 25.23 -0.68 12.93
N TYR A 13 24.06 -1.11 13.41
CA TYR A 13 22.85 -0.30 13.48
C TYR A 13 23.03 0.95 14.32
N ASP A 14 23.67 0.85 15.47
CA ASP A 14 23.94 1.98 16.37
C ASP A 14 24.74 3.10 15.68
N ARG A 15 25.58 2.76 14.71
CA ARG A 15 26.40 3.70 13.94
C ARG A 15 25.76 4.20 12.64
N HIS A 16 24.86 3.43 12.06
CA HIS A 16 24.38 3.66 10.69
C HIS A 16 22.87 3.72 10.55
N ARG A 17 22.12 3.72 11.66
CA ARG A 17 20.68 3.73 11.64
C ARG A 17 20.15 4.94 10.88
N ARG A 18 19.09 4.70 10.08
CA ARG A 18 18.41 5.76 9.34
C ARG A 18 17.58 6.62 10.30
N VAL A 19 17.69 7.93 10.15
CA VAL A 19 16.78 8.87 10.80
C VAL A 19 15.54 9.01 9.94
N LEU A 20 14.40 8.59 10.47
CA LEU A 20 13.10 8.63 9.77
C LEU A 20 12.06 9.29 10.69
N PRO A 21 11.06 10.02 10.14
CA PRO A 21 10.09 10.76 10.93
C PRO A 21 9.31 9.94 11.96
N TRP A 22 9.14 8.65 11.70
CA TRP A 22 8.38 7.71 12.54
C TRP A 22 9.26 6.89 13.49
N ARG A 23 10.56 7.15 13.54
CA ARG A 23 11.49 6.45 14.42
C ARG A 23 11.84 7.28 15.66
N SER A 24 11.74 6.65 16.80
CA SER A 24 12.22 7.21 18.07
C SER A 24 13.73 7.23 18.14
N GLY A 25 14.28 8.19 18.87
CA GLY A 25 15.71 8.27 19.14
C GLY A 25 16.21 7.12 20.00
N PRO A 26 17.57 7.01 20.19
CA PRO A 26 18.16 6.02 21.07
C PRO A 26 17.61 6.10 22.48
N GLY A 27 17.18 4.96 23.04
CA GLY A 27 16.66 4.88 24.41
C GLY A 27 15.27 5.47 24.62
N GLN A 28 14.63 5.99 23.57
CA GLN A 28 13.26 6.47 23.63
C GLN A 28 12.27 5.37 23.32
N THR A 29 11.16 5.35 24.04
CA THR A 29 10.02 4.47 23.72
C THR A 29 9.31 4.96 22.47
N ALA A 30 9.04 4.06 21.56
CA ALA A 30 8.30 4.37 20.35
C ALA A 30 6.80 4.45 20.65
N ASP A 31 6.13 5.47 20.09
CA ASP A 31 4.67 5.58 20.15
C ASP A 31 4.02 4.52 19.25
N PRO A 32 3.16 3.62 19.79
CA PRO A 32 2.48 2.61 19.01
C PRO A 32 1.65 3.16 17.84
N TYR A 33 1.01 4.32 18.03
CA TYR A 33 0.25 4.98 16.99
C TYR A 33 1.15 5.43 15.82
N ALA A 34 2.25 6.07 16.12
CA ALA A 34 3.22 6.54 15.14
C ALA A 34 3.86 5.38 14.36
N VAL A 35 4.27 4.31 15.06
CA VAL A 35 4.82 3.10 14.45
C VAL A 35 3.79 2.44 13.53
N TRP A 36 2.59 2.15 14.04
CA TRP A 36 1.53 1.51 13.26
C TRP A 36 1.16 2.32 12.01
N LEU A 37 0.95 3.63 12.13
CA LEU A 37 0.63 4.52 11.02
C LEU A 37 1.70 4.44 9.92
N SER A 38 2.97 4.52 10.32
CA SER A 38 4.08 4.42 9.37
C SER A 38 4.12 3.07 8.64
N GLU A 39 3.92 1.97 9.37
CA GLU A 39 3.91 0.62 8.80
C GLU A 39 2.79 0.43 7.78
N ILE A 40 1.60 0.98 8.04
CA ILE A 40 0.50 0.95 7.06
C ILE A 40 0.79 1.84 5.85
N MET A 41 1.35 3.03 6.04
CA MET A 41 1.68 3.94 4.94
C MET A 41 2.79 3.39 4.04
N LEU A 42 3.77 2.70 4.62
CA LEU A 42 4.91 2.10 3.89
C LEU A 42 4.55 0.86 3.08
N GLN A 43 3.38 0.25 3.30
CA GLN A 43 2.94 -0.88 2.48
C GLN A 43 2.87 -0.47 1.01
N GLN A 44 3.73 -1.07 0.16
CA GLN A 44 3.80 -0.81 -1.29
C GLN A 44 4.07 0.66 -1.66
N THR A 45 4.67 1.43 -0.75
CA THR A 45 5.00 2.85 -0.95
C THR A 45 6.44 3.10 -0.48
N THR A 46 7.14 4.02 -1.12
CA THR A 46 8.54 4.33 -0.77
C THR A 46 8.62 5.29 0.41
N VAL A 47 9.72 5.20 1.19
CA VAL A 47 10.01 6.12 2.30
C VAL A 47 9.93 7.59 1.86
N LYS A 48 10.50 7.92 0.69
CA LYS A 48 10.49 9.29 0.14
C LYS A 48 9.06 9.80 -0.11
N ALA A 49 8.18 8.93 -0.61
CA ALA A 49 6.78 9.31 -0.87
C ALA A 49 5.97 9.43 0.43
N VAL A 50 6.22 8.57 1.42
CA VAL A 50 5.46 8.55 2.69
C VAL A 50 5.76 9.75 3.58
N GLY A 51 7.01 10.23 3.66
CA GLY A 51 7.40 11.27 4.59
C GLY A 51 6.46 12.48 4.66
N PRO A 52 6.19 13.18 3.53
CA PRO A 52 5.28 14.32 3.52
C PRO A 52 3.83 13.98 3.93
N TYR A 53 3.35 12.78 3.58
CA TYR A 53 2.00 12.32 3.97
C TYR A 53 1.91 12.02 5.46
N TYR A 54 2.94 11.40 6.02
CA TYR A 54 3.01 11.06 7.43
C TYR A 54 2.90 12.31 8.32
N HIS A 55 3.66 13.37 8.01
CA HIS A 55 3.59 14.64 8.76
C HIS A 55 2.21 15.27 8.68
N ARG A 56 1.67 15.46 7.46
CA ARG A 56 0.33 16.06 7.29
C ARG A 56 -0.78 15.24 7.95
N PHE A 57 -0.62 13.91 7.96
CA PHE A 57 -1.61 13.02 8.57
C PHE A 57 -1.58 13.14 10.10
N LEU A 58 -0.39 13.23 10.71
CA LEU A 58 -0.24 13.46 12.15
C LEU A 58 -0.67 14.86 12.57
N GLU A 59 -0.46 15.88 11.74
CA GLU A 59 -0.99 17.23 11.99
C GLU A 59 -2.53 17.21 12.05
N LYS A 60 -3.18 16.49 11.15
CA LYS A 60 -4.65 16.38 11.10
C LYS A 60 -5.21 15.43 12.16
N PHE A 61 -4.52 14.33 12.43
CA PHE A 61 -4.91 13.26 13.35
C PHE A 61 -3.76 12.94 14.30
N PRO A 62 -3.49 13.78 15.31
CA PRO A 62 -2.31 13.66 16.18
C PRO A 62 -2.34 12.44 17.10
N THR A 63 -3.51 11.83 17.31
CA THR A 63 -3.70 10.67 18.18
C THR A 63 -4.62 9.65 17.52
N VAL A 64 -4.56 8.40 18.00
CA VAL A 64 -5.47 7.34 17.51
C VAL A 64 -6.93 7.69 17.80
N GLN A 65 -7.21 8.43 18.91
CA GLN A 65 -8.54 8.92 19.26
C GLN A 65 -9.04 9.96 18.25
N ALA A 66 -8.19 10.90 17.86
CA ALA A 66 -8.53 11.89 16.84
C ALA A 66 -8.81 11.23 15.49
N LEU A 67 -8.02 10.21 15.11
CA LEU A 67 -8.26 9.44 13.89
C LEU A 67 -9.57 8.63 13.96
N ALA A 68 -9.86 8.01 15.10
CA ALA A 68 -11.06 7.20 15.30
C ALA A 68 -12.36 8.04 15.25
N ALA A 69 -12.30 9.27 15.76
CA ALA A 69 -13.43 10.21 15.80
C ALA A 69 -13.65 10.97 14.49
N ALA A 70 -12.71 10.91 13.55
CA ALA A 70 -12.78 11.63 12.28
C ALA A 70 -13.84 11.03 11.35
N ASP A 71 -14.40 11.86 10.47
CA ASP A 71 -15.22 11.35 9.39
C ASP A 71 -14.39 10.51 8.40
N ARG A 72 -14.98 9.43 7.93
CA ARG A 72 -14.33 8.50 6.99
C ARG A 72 -13.84 9.20 5.71
N ASP A 73 -14.63 10.14 5.18
CA ASP A 73 -14.26 10.89 3.98
C ASP A 73 -13.08 11.83 4.22
N ASP A 74 -12.95 12.37 5.43
CA ASP A 74 -11.78 13.16 5.85
C ASP A 74 -10.49 12.32 5.89
N VAL A 75 -10.57 11.10 6.39
CA VAL A 75 -9.45 10.16 6.41
C VAL A 75 -9.04 9.77 5.00
N LEU A 76 -10.02 9.44 4.13
CA LEU A 76 -9.77 9.11 2.72
C LEU A 76 -9.17 10.29 1.95
N SER A 77 -9.63 11.50 2.21
CA SER A 77 -9.09 12.73 1.63
C SER A 77 -7.63 12.97 2.04
N ALA A 78 -7.30 12.82 3.33
CA ALA A 78 -5.92 12.93 3.82
C ALA A 78 -4.98 11.85 3.24
N TRP A 79 -5.54 10.69 2.87
CA TRP A 79 -4.81 9.58 2.24
C TRP A 79 -4.66 9.73 0.72
N ALA A 80 -5.38 10.66 0.09
CA ALA A 80 -5.43 10.79 -1.37
C ALA A 80 -4.01 10.95 -1.96
N GLY A 81 -3.71 10.13 -2.98
CA GLY A 81 -2.38 10.07 -3.63
C GLY A 81 -1.46 8.93 -3.16
N LEU A 82 -1.66 8.35 -1.96
CA LEU A 82 -0.89 7.18 -1.51
C LEU A 82 -1.33 5.86 -2.19
N GLY A 83 -2.53 5.85 -2.79
CA GLY A 83 -3.09 4.65 -3.41
C GLY A 83 -3.52 3.58 -2.41
N TYR A 84 -4.04 2.45 -2.94
CA TYR A 84 -4.51 1.32 -2.11
C TYR A 84 -5.43 1.76 -0.97
N TYR A 85 -6.51 2.45 -1.29
CA TYR A 85 -7.43 3.10 -0.34
C TYR A 85 -8.11 2.14 0.66
N SER A 86 -8.09 0.83 0.39
CA SER A 86 -8.47 -0.17 1.40
C SER A 86 -7.63 -0.07 2.68
N ARG A 87 -6.36 0.37 2.57
CA ARG A 87 -5.51 0.63 3.74
C ARG A 87 -6.07 1.76 4.59
N ALA A 88 -6.50 2.87 3.98
CA ALA A 88 -7.08 4.00 4.71
C ALA A 88 -8.39 3.62 5.40
N ARG A 89 -9.25 2.83 4.73
CA ARG A 89 -10.49 2.33 5.36
C ARG A 89 -10.20 1.42 6.55
N ASN A 90 -9.28 0.48 6.37
CA ASN A 90 -8.88 -0.42 7.46
C ASN A 90 -8.15 0.33 8.57
N LEU A 91 -7.36 1.36 8.24
CA LEU A 91 -6.70 2.23 9.21
C LEU A 91 -7.74 2.93 10.10
N HIS A 92 -8.78 3.50 9.51
CA HIS A 92 -9.86 4.15 10.26
C HIS A 92 -10.63 3.16 11.14
N ALA A 93 -11.05 2.01 10.59
CA ALA A 93 -11.72 0.95 11.35
C ALA A 93 -10.84 0.39 12.49
N CYS A 94 -9.53 0.27 12.23
CA CYS A 94 -8.55 -0.16 13.23
C CYS A 94 -8.43 0.88 14.36
N ALA A 95 -8.36 2.18 14.04
CA ALA A 95 -8.32 3.24 15.05
C ALA A 95 -9.54 3.20 15.97
N GLN A 96 -10.74 3.02 15.41
CA GLN A 96 -11.97 2.87 16.18
C GLN A 96 -11.91 1.66 17.12
N LYS A 97 -11.41 0.52 16.61
CA LYS A 97 -11.26 -0.70 17.44
C LYS A 97 -10.21 -0.54 18.53
N VAL A 98 -9.10 0.14 18.27
CA VAL A 98 -8.07 0.45 19.28
C VAL A 98 -8.66 1.32 20.40
N VAL A 99 -9.46 2.34 20.07
CA VAL A 99 -10.11 3.20 21.07
C VAL A 99 -11.13 2.40 21.89
N GLU A 100 -11.93 1.53 21.25
CA GLU A 100 -12.87 0.64 21.92
C GLU A 100 -12.16 -0.29 22.94
N LEU A 101 -10.95 -0.77 22.61
CA LEU A 101 -10.14 -1.61 23.49
C LEU A 101 -9.37 -0.83 24.57
N GLY A 102 -9.43 0.49 24.57
CA GLY A 102 -8.69 1.35 25.49
C GLY A 102 -7.21 1.54 25.14
N GLY A 103 -6.73 1.04 23.98
CA GLY A 103 -5.36 1.17 23.50
C GLY A 103 -4.94 0.05 22.58
N PHE A 104 -3.73 0.15 22.04
CA PHE A 104 -3.15 -0.91 21.23
C PHE A 104 -2.83 -2.15 22.08
N PRO A 105 -3.24 -3.36 21.66
CA PRO A 105 -2.75 -4.61 22.27
C PRO A 105 -1.21 -4.68 22.17
N ASN A 106 -0.56 -5.18 23.21
CA ASN A 106 0.90 -5.26 23.30
C ASN A 106 1.47 -6.65 22.91
N THR A 107 0.63 -7.53 22.35
CA THR A 107 1.04 -8.87 21.88
C THR A 107 0.77 -9.02 20.40
N VAL A 108 1.48 -9.92 19.73
CA VAL A 108 1.27 -10.22 18.30
C VAL A 108 -0.16 -10.73 18.07
N GLU A 109 -0.64 -11.62 18.92
CA GLU A 109 -1.96 -12.22 18.84
C GLU A 109 -3.07 -11.15 18.97
N GLY A 110 -2.93 -10.26 19.94
CA GLY A 110 -3.86 -9.16 20.14
C GLY A 110 -3.86 -8.19 18.96
N LEU A 111 -2.71 -7.83 18.43
CA LEU A 111 -2.59 -6.97 17.25
C LEU A 111 -3.20 -7.60 15.99
N LEU A 112 -3.12 -8.91 15.83
CA LEU A 112 -3.73 -9.63 14.70
C LEU A 112 -5.26 -9.58 14.68
N THR A 113 -5.91 -9.28 15.81
CA THR A 113 -7.38 -9.12 15.87
C THR A 113 -7.86 -7.80 15.28
N LEU A 114 -6.96 -6.85 15.06
CA LEU A 114 -7.29 -5.51 14.60
C LEU A 114 -7.52 -5.46 13.07
N PRO A 115 -8.48 -4.68 12.59
CA PRO A 115 -8.77 -4.53 11.17
C PRO A 115 -7.55 -4.11 10.35
N GLY A 116 -7.23 -4.87 9.27
CA GLY A 116 -6.14 -4.55 8.35
C GLY A 116 -4.74 -4.79 8.89
N ILE A 117 -4.57 -5.35 10.07
CA ILE A 117 -3.28 -5.77 10.63
C ILE A 117 -3.03 -7.24 10.28
N GLY A 118 -2.03 -7.46 9.41
CA GLY A 118 -1.52 -8.80 9.09
C GLY A 118 -0.29 -9.16 9.92
N ALA A 119 0.20 -10.39 9.72
CA ALA A 119 1.32 -10.96 10.50
C ALA A 119 2.57 -10.06 10.53
N TYR A 120 2.93 -9.45 9.40
CA TYR A 120 4.05 -8.51 9.33
C TYR A 120 3.82 -7.28 10.23
N THR A 121 2.69 -6.58 10.05
CA THR A 121 2.40 -5.35 10.79
C THR A 121 2.26 -5.62 12.28
N ALA A 122 1.60 -6.74 12.67
CA ALA A 122 1.52 -7.15 14.06
C ALA A 122 2.90 -7.36 14.68
N ALA A 123 3.78 -8.09 14.00
CA ALA A 123 5.15 -8.31 14.46
C ALA A 123 5.97 -7.01 14.52
N ALA A 124 5.82 -6.11 13.54
CA ALA A 124 6.54 -4.84 13.51
C ALA A 124 6.12 -3.93 14.67
N VAL A 125 4.82 -3.74 14.89
CA VAL A 125 4.30 -2.95 16.01
C VAL A 125 4.68 -3.58 17.35
N ALA A 126 4.54 -4.90 17.51
CA ALA A 126 4.91 -5.62 18.72
C ALA A 126 6.40 -5.46 19.05
N ALA A 127 7.29 -5.63 18.07
CA ALA A 127 8.73 -5.51 18.29
C ALA A 127 9.15 -4.05 18.55
N ILE A 128 8.67 -3.11 17.74
CA ILE A 128 9.17 -1.73 17.75
C ILE A 128 8.56 -0.92 18.88
N ALA A 129 7.25 -1.01 19.10
CA ALA A 129 6.56 -0.20 20.10
C ALA A 129 6.47 -0.85 21.47
N PHE A 130 6.42 -2.18 21.52
CA PHE A 130 6.22 -2.92 22.79
C PHE A 130 7.41 -3.78 23.22
N GLY A 131 8.49 -3.83 22.43
CA GLY A 131 9.68 -4.58 22.79
C GLY A 131 9.47 -6.10 22.81
N VAL A 132 8.45 -6.60 22.10
CA VAL A 132 8.22 -8.05 22.00
C VAL A 132 9.31 -8.67 21.13
N PRO A 133 9.99 -9.76 21.62
CA PRO A 133 11.07 -10.36 20.87
C PRO A 133 10.55 -11.21 19.69
N VAL A 134 10.17 -10.56 18.62
CA VAL A 134 9.67 -11.13 17.36
C VAL A 134 10.35 -10.47 16.16
N VAL A 135 10.51 -11.20 15.06
CA VAL A 135 11.09 -10.68 13.81
C VAL A 135 9.97 -10.40 12.82
N PRO A 136 9.73 -9.14 12.45
CA PRO A 136 8.81 -8.81 11.38
C PRO A 136 9.39 -9.15 10.02
N VAL A 137 8.72 -10.00 9.25
CA VAL A 137 9.23 -10.54 7.99
C VAL A 137 8.57 -9.81 6.81
N ASP A 138 9.27 -8.79 6.32
CA ASP A 138 8.96 -8.11 5.05
C ASP A 138 9.80 -8.65 3.88
N GLY A 139 9.67 -8.07 2.70
CA GLY A 139 10.48 -8.44 1.55
C GLY A 139 11.99 -8.21 1.72
N ASN A 140 12.41 -7.31 2.61
CA ASN A 140 13.82 -7.12 2.94
C ASN A 140 14.32 -8.26 3.82
N VAL A 141 13.56 -8.61 4.86
CA VAL A 141 13.90 -9.70 5.77
C VAL A 141 13.81 -11.05 5.06
N GLU A 142 12.80 -11.28 4.16
CA GLU A 142 12.77 -12.45 3.27
C GLU A 142 14.09 -12.58 2.46
N ARG A 143 14.56 -11.47 1.89
CA ARG A 143 15.80 -11.44 1.09
C ARG A 143 17.05 -11.70 1.95
N ILE A 144 17.17 -11.04 3.10
CA ILE A 144 18.28 -11.24 4.04
C ILE A 144 18.32 -12.71 4.44
N THR A 145 17.20 -13.27 4.86
CA THR A 145 17.09 -14.68 5.30
C THR A 145 17.41 -15.66 4.17
N SER A 146 16.88 -15.41 2.96
CA SER A 146 17.20 -16.24 1.79
C SER A 146 18.71 -16.26 1.52
N ARG A 147 19.39 -15.12 1.65
CA ARG A 147 20.84 -15.02 1.45
C ARG A 147 21.65 -15.59 2.60
N LEU A 148 21.28 -15.33 3.84
CA LEU A 148 21.95 -15.88 5.01
C LEU A 148 22.04 -17.40 4.97
N PHE A 149 20.95 -18.05 4.56
CA PHE A 149 20.81 -19.51 4.56
C PHE A 149 20.91 -20.13 3.17
N ALA A 150 21.25 -19.34 2.12
CA ALA A 150 21.35 -19.78 0.73
C ALA A 150 20.11 -20.54 0.26
N ILE A 151 18.89 -20.03 0.52
CA ILE A 151 17.65 -20.67 0.10
C ILE A 151 17.39 -20.35 -1.38
N GLU A 152 17.59 -21.35 -2.23
CA GLU A 152 17.46 -21.23 -3.68
C GLU A 152 16.05 -21.53 -4.18
N GLU A 153 15.21 -22.17 -3.36
CA GLU A 153 13.80 -22.40 -3.68
C GLU A 153 13.09 -21.07 -3.97
N PRO A 154 12.38 -20.95 -5.13
CA PRO A 154 11.79 -19.67 -5.53
C PRO A 154 10.64 -19.21 -4.63
N LEU A 155 10.48 -17.89 -4.50
CA LEU A 155 9.25 -17.30 -3.99
C LEU A 155 8.11 -17.48 -5.01
N PRO A 156 6.86 -17.75 -4.59
CA PRO A 156 6.37 -17.71 -3.20
C PRO A 156 6.51 -19.05 -2.43
N ALA A 157 6.94 -20.14 -3.04
CA ALA A 157 6.99 -21.47 -2.43
C ALA A 157 7.83 -21.48 -1.14
N SER A 158 9.00 -20.85 -1.16
CA SER A 158 9.92 -20.78 -0.01
C SER A 158 9.46 -19.89 1.14
N ARG A 159 8.37 -19.11 1.01
CA ARG A 159 7.99 -18.06 1.97
C ARG A 159 7.79 -18.59 3.40
N LYS A 160 7.11 -19.74 3.56
CA LYS A 160 6.93 -20.35 4.89
C LYS A 160 8.27 -20.74 5.54
N LYS A 161 9.17 -21.34 4.77
CA LYS A 161 10.51 -21.71 5.21
C LYS A 161 11.33 -20.48 5.61
N LEU A 162 11.28 -19.42 4.81
CA LEU A 162 11.96 -18.16 5.12
C LEU A 162 11.41 -17.51 6.40
N ALA A 163 10.10 -17.54 6.64
CA ALA A 163 9.50 -17.02 7.86
C ALA A 163 9.99 -17.78 9.11
N VAL A 164 10.07 -19.10 9.06
CA VAL A 164 10.60 -19.93 10.16
C VAL A 164 12.07 -19.61 10.43
N LEU A 165 12.90 -19.53 9.38
CA LEU A 165 14.32 -19.19 9.52
C LEU A 165 14.52 -17.76 10.05
N ALA A 166 13.71 -16.80 9.58
CA ALA A 166 13.76 -15.42 10.07
C ALA A 166 13.38 -15.33 11.55
N SER A 167 12.34 -16.05 11.99
CA SER A 167 11.98 -16.12 13.40
C SER A 167 13.12 -16.67 14.27
N GLY A 168 13.93 -17.60 13.73
CA GLY A 168 15.11 -18.13 14.38
C GLY A 168 16.22 -17.09 14.62
N LEU A 169 16.26 -15.99 13.90
CA LEU A 169 17.22 -14.90 14.12
C LEU A 169 17.07 -14.27 15.52
N ASN A 170 15.88 -14.35 16.09
CA ASN A 170 15.58 -13.85 17.42
C ASN A 170 15.97 -14.84 18.56
N ALA A 171 16.57 -15.97 18.24
CA ALA A 171 17.09 -16.90 19.26
C ALA A 171 18.32 -16.33 20.02
N ASP A 172 19.03 -15.37 19.40
CA ASP A 172 20.16 -14.69 20.02
C ASP A 172 19.71 -13.80 21.21
N LYS A 173 20.40 -13.90 22.35
CA LYS A 173 20.03 -13.14 23.55
C LYS A 173 20.13 -11.62 23.37
N GLU A 174 21.06 -11.15 22.55
CA GLU A 174 21.22 -9.71 22.30
C GLU A 174 20.08 -9.16 21.45
N ALA A 175 19.56 -9.96 20.49
CA ALA A 175 18.35 -9.62 19.76
C ALA A 175 17.15 -9.49 20.71
N ARG A 176 17.02 -10.41 21.68
CA ARG A 176 15.92 -10.40 22.67
C ARG A 176 16.00 -9.26 23.67
N LYS A 177 17.19 -8.75 23.96
CA LYS A 177 17.37 -7.57 24.83
C LYS A 177 16.99 -6.26 24.14
N ARG A 178 17.09 -6.21 22.83
CA ARG A 178 16.86 -5.01 22.00
C ARG A 178 15.94 -5.33 20.82
N PRO A 179 14.68 -5.80 21.04
CA PRO A 179 13.83 -6.27 19.95
C PRO A 179 13.49 -5.18 18.93
N SER A 180 13.22 -3.97 19.41
CA SER A 180 12.93 -2.79 18.57
C SER A 180 14.10 -2.46 17.65
N ASP A 181 15.30 -2.36 18.21
CA ASP A 181 16.50 -2.05 17.45
C ASP A 181 16.86 -3.19 16.48
N PHE A 182 16.69 -4.44 16.91
CA PHE A 182 16.99 -5.59 16.05
C PHE A 182 16.06 -5.68 14.84
N ALA A 183 14.74 -5.45 15.02
CA ALA A 183 13.79 -5.38 13.94
C ALA A 183 14.13 -4.25 12.95
N GLN A 184 14.41 -3.07 13.46
CA GLN A 184 14.76 -1.90 12.63
C GLN A 184 16.14 -2.07 11.96
N ALA A 185 17.10 -2.72 12.61
CA ALA A 185 18.39 -3.05 12.04
C ALA A 185 18.29 -3.99 10.84
N LEU A 186 17.39 -4.98 10.89
CA LEU A 186 17.09 -5.84 9.74
C LEU A 186 16.52 -5.03 8.57
N PHE A 187 15.59 -4.10 8.84
CA PHE A 187 15.04 -3.21 7.80
C PHE A 187 16.14 -2.34 7.18
N ASP A 188 17.02 -1.77 8.00
CA ASP A 188 18.10 -0.91 7.53
C ASP A 188 19.15 -1.68 6.74
N LEU A 189 19.54 -2.86 7.21
CA LEU A 189 20.44 -3.76 6.50
C LEU A 189 19.88 -4.09 5.10
N GLY A 190 18.59 -4.42 5.01
CA GLY A 190 17.94 -4.71 3.74
C GLY A 190 17.81 -3.50 2.81
N ALA A 191 17.58 -2.32 3.37
CA ALA A 191 17.41 -1.11 2.59
C ALA A 191 18.74 -0.52 2.07
N SER A 192 19.85 -0.72 2.81
CA SER A 192 21.15 -0.09 2.50
C SER A 192 22.19 -1.07 1.92
N LEU A 193 22.54 -2.11 2.66
CA LEU A 193 23.63 -3.01 2.30
C LEU A 193 23.17 -4.26 1.54
N CYS A 194 22.18 -4.99 2.08
CA CYS A 194 21.67 -6.20 1.46
C CYS A 194 20.63 -5.88 0.37
N SER A 195 20.98 -4.97 -0.56
CA SER A 195 20.10 -4.47 -1.62
C SER A 195 19.68 -5.56 -2.62
N PRO A 196 18.58 -5.38 -3.38
CA PRO A 196 18.08 -6.42 -4.29
C PRO A 196 19.06 -6.85 -5.38
N ARG A 197 19.68 -5.90 -6.07
CA ARG A 197 20.48 -6.17 -7.27
C ARG A 197 21.98 -6.24 -7.00
N SER A 198 22.49 -5.32 -6.19
CA SER A 198 23.92 -5.15 -5.93
C SER A 198 24.17 -5.05 -4.43
N PRO A 199 24.16 -6.20 -3.70
CA PRO A 199 24.42 -6.17 -2.26
C PRO A 199 25.87 -5.81 -1.97
N ALA A 200 26.08 -4.85 -1.06
CA ALA A 200 27.39 -4.42 -0.59
C ALA A 200 27.93 -5.38 0.48
N CYS A 201 28.17 -6.64 0.09
CA CYS A 201 28.54 -7.71 1.01
C CYS A 201 29.81 -7.42 1.82
N GLY A 202 30.81 -6.73 1.24
CA GLY A 202 32.06 -6.37 1.93
C GLY A 202 31.86 -5.44 3.14
N LEU A 203 30.74 -4.72 3.21
CA LEU A 203 30.38 -3.83 4.32
C LEU A 203 29.37 -4.46 5.29
N CYS A 204 28.87 -5.67 4.97
CA CYS A 204 27.80 -6.32 5.73
C CYS A 204 28.32 -6.89 7.05
N PRO A 205 27.68 -6.59 8.20
CA PRO A 205 28.10 -7.11 9.49
C PRO A 205 27.99 -8.64 9.60
N TRP A 206 27.27 -9.28 8.68
CA TRP A 206 27.08 -10.72 8.62
C TRP A 206 27.77 -11.41 7.44
N VAL A 207 28.72 -10.73 6.78
CA VAL A 207 29.42 -11.28 5.60
C VAL A 207 30.08 -12.63 5.86
N THR A 208 30.70 -12.80 7.02
CA THR A 208 31.44 -14.02 7.38
C THR A 208 30.55 -15.25 7.64
N VAL A 209 29.28 -15.03 7.96
CA VAL A 209 28.30 -16.11 8.23
C VAL A 209 27.28 -16.30 7.12
N CYS A 210 27.29 -15.42 6.09
CA CYS A 210 26.33 -15.45 4.99
C CYS A 210 26.65 -16.58 4.00
N ALA A 211 25.78 -17.60 3.95
CA ALA A 211 26.00 -18.76 3.08
C ALA A 211 25.96 -18.38 1.57
N ALA A 212 25.05 -17.50 1.17
CA ALA A 212 24.96 -17.07 -0.22
C ALA A 212 26.17 -16.23 -0.67
N HIS A 213 26.77 -15.45 0.23
CA HIS A 213 28.02 -14.74 -0.08
C HIS A 213 29.17 -15.72 -0.28
N LYS A 214 29.33 -16.70 0.61
CA LYS A 214 30.34 -17.75 0.48
C LYS A 214 30.21 -18.57 -0.79
N ALA A 215 28.96 -18.81 -1.23
CA ALA A 215 28.66 -19.52 -2.47
C ALA A 215 28.70 -18.62 -3.75
N GLY A 216 28.94 -17.31 -3.62
CA GLY A 216 28.93 -16.40 -4.77
C GLY A 216 27.56 -16.11 -5.38
N ILE A 217 26.45 -16.51 -4.72
CA ILE A 217 25.10 -16.43 -5.28
C ILE A 217 24.23 -15.34 -4.61
N ALA A 218 24.79 -14.47 -3.79
CA ALA A 218 24.01 -13.47 -3.05
C ALA A 218 23.14 -12.55 -3.94
N ALA A 219 23.63 -12.14 -5.09
CA ALA A 219 22.90 -11.27 -6.02
C ALA A 219 21.70 -11.96 -6.70
N THR A 220 21.68 -13.31 -6.76
CA THR A 220 20.60 -14.09 -7.41
C THR A 220 19.45 -14.44 -6.47
N LEU A 221 19.61 -14.19 -5.16
CA LEU A 221 18.63 -14.54 -4.14
C LEU A 221 17.87 -13.30 -3.59
N PRO A 222 16.57 -13.47 -3.22
CA PRO A 222 15.75 -14.68 -3.40
C PRO A 222 15.36 -14.88 -4.86
N ARG A 223 15.33 -16.13 -5.31
CA ARG A 223 14.78 -16.46 -6.61
C ARG A 223 13.26 -16.24 -6.61
N ARG A 224 12.70 -15.94 -7.77
CA ARG A 224 11.26 -15.74 -7.96
C ARG A 224 10.75 -16.64 -9.07
N ALA A 225 9.63 -17.29 -8.85
CA ALA A 225 8.91 -17.96 -9.93
C ALA A 225 8.51 -16.96 -11.03
N PRO A 226 8.43 -17.39 -12.29
CA PRO A 226 7.91 -16.55 -13.36
C PRO A 226 6.56 -15.96 -12.99
N LYS A 227 6.36 -14.68 -13.31
CA LYS A 227 5.06 -14.03 -13.07
C LYS A 227 4.03 -14.62 -14.02
N ALA A 228 2.90 -15.08 -13.49
CA ALA A 228 1.75 -15.42 -14.33
C ALA A 228 1.33 -14.22 -15.18
N VAL A 229 0.92 -14.50 -16.42
CA VAL A 229 0.35 -13.47 -17.29
C VAL A 229 -0.93 -12.95 -16.63
N LYS A 230 -1.00 -11.64 -16.47
CA LYS A 230 -2.19 -11.03 -15.89
C LYS A 230 -3.34 -11.06 -16.89
N PRO A 231 -4.53 -11.56 -16.50
CA PRO A 231 -5.69 -11.48 -17.37
C PRO A 231 -6.03 -10.04 -17.69
N VAL A 232 -6.59 -9.81 -18.87
CA VAL A 232 -7.10 -8.50 -19.27
C VAL A 232 -8.60 -8.45 -18.98
N ARG A 233 -9.05 -7.30 -18.48
CA ARG A 233 -10.47 -6.97 -18.35
C ARG A 233 -10.76 -5.70 -19.11
N TYR A 234 -12.00 -5.57 -19.55
CA TYR A 234 -12.47 -4.47 -20.39
C TYR A 234 -13.65 -3.78 -19.73
N GLY A 235 -13.72 -2.48 -19.90
CA GLY A 235 -14.83 -1.64 -19.44
C GLY A 235 -14.98 -0.41 -20.29
N ALA A 236 -16.04 0.35 -20.05
CA ALA A 236 -16.22 1.70 -20.57
C ALA A 236 -16.59 2.65 -19.43
N HIS A 237 -16.15 3.90 -19.53
CA HIS A 237 -16.56 4.98 -18.63
C HIS A 237 -17.02 6.19 -19.42
N PHE A 238 -18.00 6.89 -18.85
CA PHE A 238 -18.71 8.00 -19.49
C PHE A 238 -18.42 9.30 -18.75
N LEU A 239 -17.75 10.23 -19.42
CA LEU A 239 -17.57 11.60 -18.95
C LEU A 239 -18.64 12.48 -19.60
N VAL A 240 -19.58 12.97 -18.83
CA VAL A 240 -20.57 13.92 -19.31
C VAL A 240 -20.45 15.23 -18.53
N ILE A 241 -20.44 16.35 -19.25
CA ILE A 241 -20.27 17.69 -18.68
C ILE A 241 -21.44 18.54 -19.16
N ASP A 242 -22.07 19.26 -18.24
CA ASP A 242 -23.12 20.19 -18.59
C ASP A 242 -22.59 21.60 -18.87
N ALA A 243 -23.50 22.50 -19.33
CA ALA A 243 -23.16 23.88 -19.66
C ALA A 243 -22.65 24.69 -18.42
N ALA A 244 -22.94 24.24 -17.20
CA ALA A 244 -22.43 24.82 -15.97
C ALA A 244 -21.05 24.24 -15.54
N GLY A 245 -20.46 23.37 -16.36
CA GLY A 245 -19.19 22.72 -16.09
C GLY A 245 -19.26 21.64 -15.00
N GLN A 246 -20.45 21.09 -14.73
CA GLN A 246 -20.63 20.00 -13.78
C GLN A 246 -20.42 18.66 -14.46
N VAL A 247 -19.76 17.72 -13.75
CA VAL A 247 -19.52 16.34 -14.15
C VAL A 247 -20.38 15.43 -13.30
N LEU A 248 -21.04 14.45 -13.91
CA LEU A 248 -21.74 13.40 -13.19
C LEU A 248 -20.76 12.34 -12.70
N LEU A 249 -20.81 12.09 -11.41
CA LEU A 249 -20.03 11.09 -10.70
C LEU A 249 -20.95 10.19 -9.87
N ARG A 250 -20.47 8.99 -9.53
CA ARG A 250 -21.20 8.11 -8.61
C ARG A 250 -20.25 7.47 -7.59
N LYS A 251 -20.80 6.93 -6.51
CA LYS A 251 -20.06 6.09 -5.54
C LYS A 251 -20.13 4.64 -5.98
N ARG A 252 -18.97 3.95 -5.95
CA ARG A 252 -18.92 2.50 -6.13
C ARG A 252 -19.56 1.78 -4.95
N PRO A 253 -20.03 0.52 -5.14
CA PRO A 253 -20.50 -0.32 -4.04
C PRO A 253 -19.46 -0.45 -2.92
N GLU A 254 -19.95 -0.68 -1.70
CA GLU A 254 -19.10 -0.83 -0.50
C GLU A 254 -18.18 -2.06 -0.55
N LYS A 255 -18.41 -2.99 -1.47
CA LYS A 255 -17.61 -4.22 -1.65
C LYS A 255 -16.96 -4.26 -3.03
N GLY A 256 -15.84 -4.97 -3.11
CA GLY A 256 -15.11 -5.18 -4.36
C GLY A 256 -13.94 -4.23 -4.57
N LEU A 257 -13.39 -4.22 -5.77
CA LEU A 257 -12.24 -3.40 -6.14
C LEU A 257 -12.64 -1.91 -6.23
N LEU A 258 -11.83 -1.03 -5.64
CA LEU A 258 -12.10 0.40 -5.50
C LEU A 258 -13.43 0.70 -4.78
N ALA A 259 -13.83 -0.17 -3.83
CA ALA A 259 -15.07 -0.05 -3.08
C ALA A 259 -15.24 1.32 -2.42
N ALA A 260 -16.47 1.83 -2.42
CA ALA A 260 -16.88 3.12 -1.87
C ALA A 260 -16.16 4.36 -2.45
N MET A 261 -15.30 4.20 -3.45
CA MET A 261 -14.64 5.33 -4.11
C MET A 261 -15.54 5.99 -5.14
N THR A 262 -15.23 7.24 -5.42
CA THR A 262 -15.91 7.98 -6.48
C THR A 262 -15.43 7.50 -7.85
N GLU A 263 -16.35 7.35 -8.81
CA GLU A 263 -16.06 6.99 -10.20
C GLU A 263 -16.91 7.75 -11.20
N LEU A 264 -16.50 7.74 -12.46
CA LEU A 264 -17.38 8.04 -13.60
C LEU A 264 -18.40 6.90 -13.75
N PRO A 265 -19.66 7.17 -14.17
CA PRO A 265 -20.55 6.12 -14.62
C PRO A 265 -19.88 5.24 -15.68
N GLY A 266 -20.22 3.95 -15.71
CA GLY A 266 -19.59 3.03 -16.65
C GLY A 266 -20.17 1.63 -16.59
N THR A 267 -19.63 0.76 -17.43
CA THR A 267 -20.01 -0.65 -17.55
C THR A 267 -19.43 -1.50 -16.42
N PRO A 268 -19.95 -2.70 -16.19
CA PRO A 268 -19.23 -3.75 -15.51
C PRO A 268 -17.91 -4.09 -16.23
N TRP A 269 -16.89 -4.55 -15.48
CA TRP A 269 -15.63 -5.01 -16.06
C TRP A 269 -15.69 -6.50 -16.37
N ARG A 270 -15.53 -6.87 -17.64
CA ARG A 270 -15.62 -8.26 -18.14
C ARG A 270 -14.34 -8.69 -18.84
N THR A 271 -14.23 -9.98 -19.18
CA THR A 271 -13.06 -10.56 -19.86
C THR A 271 -13.05 -10.31 -21.37
N GLU A 272 -14.19 -9.93 -21.92
CA GLU A 272 -14.35 -9.64 -23.34
C GLU A 272 -14.48 -8.14 -23.59
N PRO A 273 -13.95 -7.63 -24.71
CA PRO A 273 -14.14 -6.23 -25.10
C PRO A 273 -15.63 -5.87 -25.21
N TRP A 274 -15.96 -4.64 -24.90
CA TRP A 274 -17.28 -4.05 -25.18
C TRP A 274 -17.31 -3.52 -26.61
N SER A 275 -18.36 -3.82 -27.37
CA SER A 275 -18.67 -3.02 -28.57
C SER A 275 -19.17 -1.63 -28.14
N THR A 276 -19.11 -0.65 -29.02
CA THR A 276 -19.64 0.69 -28.74
C THR A 276 -21.13 0.63 -28.42
N GLU A 277 -21.90 -0.12 -29.19
CA GLU A 277 -23.35 -0.29 -29.01
C GLU A 277 -23.68 -0.88 -27.64
N GLU A 278 -23.03 -1.99 -27.27
CA GLU A 278 -23.21 -2.62 -25.95
C GLU A 278 -22.82 -1.66 -24.81
N ALA A 279 -21.72 -0.93 -24.95
CA ALA A 279 -21.25 0.00 -23.93
C ALA A 279 -22.24 1.15 -23.73
N LEU A 280 -22.76 1.72 -24.79
CA LEU A 280 -23.69 2.86 -24.76
C LEU A 280 -25.04 2.54 -24.09
N ILE A 281 -25.44 1.26 -24.01
CA ILE A 281 -26.61 0.86 -23.22
C ILE A 281 -26.45 1.24 -21.74
N HIS A 282 -25.20 1.31 -21.25
CA HIS A 282 -24.85 1.69 -19.87
C HIS A 282 -24.58 3.20 -19.70
N ALA A 283 -24.77 3.99 -20.74
CA ALA A 283 -24.55 5.43 -20.69
C ALA A 283 -25.54 6.09 -19.72
N PRO A 284 -25.11 7.05 -18.88
CA PRO A 284 -25.96 7.66 -17.87
C PRO A 284 -27.00 8.64 -18.45
N VAL A 285 -26.81 9.08 -19.67
CA VAL A 285 -27.70 9.96 -20.39
C VAL A 285 -27.76 9.61 -21.88
N GLN A 286 -28.83 9.89 -22.52
CA GLN A 286 -28.96 9.76 -23.99
C GLN A 286 -28.47 11.06 -24.66
N THR A 287 -27.35 10.94 -25.37
CA THR A 287 -26.73 12.04 -26.12
C THR A 287 -25.77 11.46 -27.17
N GLU A 288 -25.21 12.30 -28.01
CA GLU A 288 -24.12 11.90 -28.88
C GLU A 288 -22.82 11.78 -28.06
N TRP A 289 -22.22 10.59 -28.09
CA TRP A 289 -20.99 10.28 -27.37
C TRP A 289 -19.79 10.26 -28.30
N GLN A 290 -18.75 11.00 -27.94
CA GLN A 290 -17.46 10.97 -28.62
C GLN A 290 -16.58 9.92 -28.01
N ASP A 291 -16.03 8.99 -28.82
CA ASP A 291 -15.00 8.05 -28.38
C ASP A 291 -13.68 8.79 -28.19
N CYS A 292 -13.20 8.81 -26.94
CA CYS A 292 -11.95 9.45 -26.55
C CYS A 292 -10.76 8.47 -26.55
N GLY A 293 -10.99 7.22 -26.94
CA GLY A 293 -9.99 6.16 -26.95
C GLY A 293 -9.79 5.48 -25.60
N MET A 294 -8.78 4.62 -25.53
CA MET A 294 -8.57 3.68 -24.43
C MET A 294 -7.61 4.21 -23.37
N VAL A 295 -7.93 3.93 -22.11
CA VAL A 295 -7.06 4.09 -20.93
C VAL A 295 -6.69 2.72 -20.40
N LYS A 296 -5.37 2.43 -20.30
CA LYS A 296 -4.84 1.22 -19.68
C LYS A 296 -4.48 1.46 -18.23
N HIS A 297 -4.94 0.59 -17.33
CA HIS A 297 -4.59 0.61 -15.93
C HIS A 297 -4.22 -0.79 -15.43
N VAL A 298 -3.07 -0.92 -14.75
CA VAL A 298 -2.57 -2.21 -14.27
C VAL A 298 -2.86 -2.34 -12.78
N PHE A 299 -3.72 -3.27 -12.43
CA PHE A 299 -3.96 -3.70 -11.06
C PHE A 299 -3.02 -4.83 -10.64
N THR A 300 -3.04 -5.21 -9.38
CA THR A 300 -2.21 -6.31 -8.86
C THR A 300 -2.50 -7.63 -9.57
N HIS A 301 -3.77 -7.94 -9.84
CA HIS A 301 -4.21 -9.25 -10.35
C HIS A 301 -4.62 -9.26 -11.82
N PHE A 302 -4.87 -8.11 -12.44
CA PHE A 302 -5.27 -8.00 -13.84
C PHE A 302 -4.90 -6.64 -14.44
N THR A 303 -4.94 -6.55 -15.75
CA THR A 303 -4.85 -5.29 -16.49
C THR A 303 -6.26 -4.89 -16.92
N LEU A 304 -6.65 -3.65 -16.67
CA LEU A 304 -7.91 -3.09 -17.16
C LEU A 304 -7.65 -2.20 -18.37
N GLN A 305 -8.44 -2.40 -19.40
CA GLN A 305 -8.54 -1.53 -20.57
C GLN A 305 -9.94 -0.90 -20.58
N VAL A 306 -9.99 0.43 -20.54
CA VAL A 306 -11.23 1.18 -20.44
C VAL A 306 -11.36 2.10 -21.63
N THR A 307 -12.41 1.94 -22.43
CA THR A 307 -12.80 2.94 -23.43
C THR A 307 -13.46 4.12 -22.71
N VAL A 308 -13.04 5.32 -23.02
CA VAL A 308 -13.63 6.55 -22.46
C VAL A 308 -14.50 7.19 -23.50
N TYR A 309 -15.77 7.41 -23.16
CA TYR A 309 -16.70 8.20 -23.94
C TYR A 309 -16.92 9.54 -23.24
N ALA A 310 -17.01 10.62 -24.01
CA ALA A 310 -17.28 11.94 -23.47
C ALA A 310 -18.37 12.66 -24.26
N ALA A 311 -19.14 13.51 -23.57
CA ALA A 311 -20.18 14.30 -24.15
C ALA A 311 -20.44 15.63 -23.43
N HIS A 312 -20.85 16.65 -24.15
CA HIS A 312 -21.45 17.85 -23.59
C HIS A 312 -22.97 17.78 -23.66
N ILE A 313 -23.63 18.25 -22.60
CA ILE A 313 -25.07 18.39 -22.53
C ILE A 313 -25.44 19.80 -22.03
N SER A 314 -26.65 20.24 -22.27
CA SER A 314 -27.13 21.53 -21.77
C SER A 314 -27.32 21.51 -20.24
N ARG A 315 -27.95 20.44 -19.70
CA ARG A 315 -28.25 20.28 -18.29
C ARG A 315 -28.52 18.81 -17.96
N PHE A 316 -28.15 18.38 -16.75
CA PHE A 316 -28.55 17.08 -16.22
C PHE A 316 -30.04 17.04 -15.88
N SER A 317 -30.70 15.95 -16.21
CA SER A 317 -32.04 15.64 -15.71
C SER A 317 -31.98 15.18 -14.26
N ASN A 318 -33.08 15.36 -13.51
CA ASN A 318 -33.17 14.86 -12.14
C ASN A 318 -32.94 13.33 -12.06
N GLN A 319 -33.39 12.58 -13.07
CA GLN A 319 -33.22 11.14 -13.16
C GLN A 319 -31.73 10.75 -13.29
N ALA A 320 -30.95 11.44 -14.12
CA ALA A 320 -29.52 11.16 -14.27
C ALA A 320 -28.73 11.38 -12.97
N VAL A 321 -29.20 12.29 -12.12
CA VAL A 321 -28.54 12.61 -10.83
C VAL A 321 -28.96 11.67 -9.70
N GLN A 322 -30.08 10.94 -9.82
CA GLN A 322 -30.57 10.03 -8.76
C GLN A 322 -29.57 8.92 -8.39
N GLU A 323 -28.76 8.46 -9.35
CA GLU A 323 -27.78 7.40 -9.14
C GLU A 323 -26.36 7.94 -8.87
N GLY A 324 -26.20 9.25 -8.71
CA GLY A 324 -24.91 9.89 -8.55
C GLY A 324 -24.99 11.27 -7.91
N PHE A 325 -23.97 12.07 -8.17
CA PHE A 325 -23.89 13.46 -7.74
C PHE A 325 -23.09 14.28 -8.75
N LEU A 326 -23.30 15.59 -8.73
CA LEU A 326 -22.61 16.53 -9.61
C LEU A 326 -21.43 17.17 -8.87
N ALA A 327 -20.33 17.36 -9.58
CA ALA A 327 -19.17 18.07 -9.09
C ALA A 327 -18.56 18.94 -10.18
N PRO A 328 -18.04 20.14 -9.86
CA PRO A 328 -17.36 20.97 -10.85
C PRO A 328 -16.17 20.24 -11.47
N ALA A 329 -16.05 20.26 -12.80
CA ALA A 329 -14.93 19.66 -13.52
C ALA A 329 -13.56 20.19 -13.03
N THR A 330 -13.51 21.44 -12.58
CA THR A 330 -12.32 22.09 -12.02
C THR A 330 -11.92 21.58 -10.63
N ARG A 331 -12.79 20.86 -9.93
CA ARG A 331 -12.57 20.33 -8.57
C ARG A 331 -12.46 18.81 -8.50
N VAL A 332 -12.49 18.11 -9.63
CA VAL A 332 -12.40 16.63 -9.64
C VAL A 332 -11.10 16.10 -9.03
N ASP A 333 -10.00 16.84 -9.11
CA ASP A 333 -8.73 16.46 -8.49
C ASP A 333 -8.79 16.52 -6.93
N ALA A 334 -9.70 17.30 -6.36
CA ALA A 334 -9.92 17.40 -4.91
C ALA A 334 -10.82 16.27 -4.36
N LEU A 335 -11.49 15.54 -5.24
CA LEU A 335 -12.31 14.40 -4.86
C LEU A 335 -11.42 13.16 -4.68
N SER A 336 -11.83 12.24 -3.80
CA SER A 336 -11.12 10.97 -3.57
C SER A 336 -11.28 10.00 -4.75
N LEU A 337 -10.83 10.42 -5.94
CA LEU A 337 -10.90 9.65 -7.18
C LEU A 337 -9.71 8.69 -7.29
N PRO A 338 -9.93 7.42 -7.67
CA PRO A 338 -8.84 6.53 -8.06
C PRO A 338 -8.04 7.10 -9.23
N SER A 339 -6.76 6.80 -9.28
CA SER A 339 -5.89 7.21 -10.40
C SER A 339 -6.39 6.75 -11.79
N LEU A 340 -7.14 5.65 -11.84
CA LEU A 340 -7.85 5.20 -13.04
C LEU A 340 -8.85 6.25 -13.50
N MET A 341 -9.72 6.72 -12.60
CA MET A 341 -10.77 7.71 -12.92
C MET A 341 -10.19 9.05 -13.32
N LEU A 342 -9.14 9.50 -12.63
CA LEU A 342 -8.42 10.71 -13.02
C LEU A 342 -7.84 10.61 -14.45
N LYS A 343 -7.31 9.45 -14.85
CA LYS A 343 -6.85 9.22 -16.22
C LYS A 343 -8.01 9.27 -17.23
N CYS A 344 -9.16 8.67 -16.89
CA CYS A 344 -10.34 8.69 -17.75
C CYS A 344 -10.89 10.11 -17.92
N ILE A 345 -11.01 10.87 -16.82
CA ILE A 345 -11.46 12.27 -16.85
C ILE A 345 -10.52 13.13 -17.69
N LYS A 346 -9.20 13.07 -17.44
CA LYS A 346 -8.21 13.83 -18.22
C LYS A 346 -8.24 13.47 -19.70
N ARG A 347 -8.50 12.21 -20.05
CA ARG A 347 -8.63 11.77 -21.43
C ARG A 347 -9.85 12.39 -22.09
N GLY A 348 -11.03 12.31 -21.45
CA GLY A 348 -12.27 12.87 -21.97
C GLY A 348 -12.22 14.39 -22.08
N LEU A 349 -11.73 15.09 -21.06
CA LEU A 349 -11.56 16.55 -21.07
C LEU A 349 -10.66 17.02 -22.23
N LYS A 350 -9.56 16.30 -22.49
CA LYS A 350 -8.68 16.63 -23.60
C LYS A 350 -9.39 16.54 -24.96
N THR A 351 -10.24 15.53 -25.14
CA THR A 351 -10.96 15.32 -26.40
C THR A 351 -12.08 16.34 -26.58
N LEU A 352 -12.78 16.71 -25.50
CA LEU A 352 -13.85 17.73 -25.57
C LEU A 352 -13.32 19.16 -25.75
N ALA A 353 -12.04 19.42 -25.52
CA ALA A 353 -11.41 20.73 -25.72
C ALA A 353 -10.81 20.92 -27.12
N THR A 354 -10.78 19.86 -27.94
CA THR A 354 -10.37 19.89 -29.36
C THR A 354 -11.56 19.95 -30.26
#